data_745fd6878e26f4f8afc3c3fc6611fc04
#
_entry.id   745fd6878e26f4f8afc3c3fc6611fc04
#
_cell.length_a   1.000
_cell.length_b   1.000
_cell.length_c   1.000
_cell.angle_alpha   90.00
_cell.angle_beta   90.00
_cell.angle_gamma   90.00
#
_symmetry.space_group_name_H-M   'P 1'
#
loop_
_entity.id
_entity.type
_entity.pdbx_description
1 polymer ?
#
loop_
_entity_poly.entity_id
_entity_poly.type
_entity_poly.pdbx_seq_one_letter_code
_entity_poly.pdbx_strand_id
1 'polypeptide(L)'
;HNQNLVEERLHFFSLKNRHLPVWCTEAYKINVIQNITKQINQSKITSTQKILLQNLVNNVYANAKALNAKSYADQIAITNYLLWQNLPNCADNAMVYLEMEQIASELIQKFHLHKPTIINQLIFSEVGQKLYAENYHGISGAFTNDPPHGSFLFWAIQNKMRLALILKDGYLVNEETNYKINLDPKIVSDKLKSRELIPTTALSLSIISFYYGLTCGGGFSQVDYLTSMKWAYLNCASELNNETDNLLIKNTITNYLVASFAFLYLNNNLASSIDWILYQKLEAIELLQQNLNQITLNQAFQTLLPEFYHIITGEFVDPKYIPNIIPILYLT
;
A
#
# COMPACT_ATOMS: atom_id res chain seq x y z
N HIS A 1 -4.91 -5.00 -11.00
CA HIS A 1 -6.15 -4.22 -11.18
C HIS A 1 -6.62 -4.37 -12.61
N ASN A 2 -7.65 -5.19 -12.82
CA ASN A 2 -8.26 -5.34 -14.13
C ASN A 2 -9.02 -4.05 -14.46
N GLN A 3 -8.32 -3.09 -15.06
CA GLN A 3 -8.85 -1.74 -15.33
C GLN A 3 -9.99 -1.76 -16.35
N ASN A 4 -10.14 -2.85 -17.09
CA ASN A 4 -11.10 -2.95 -18.19
C ASN A 4 -12.47 -3.51 -17.78
N LEU A 5 -12.64 -4.02 -16.55
CA LEU A 5 -13.91 -4.59 -16.09
C LEU A 5 -14.81 -3.64 -15.29
N VAL A 6 -14.35 -2.42 -15.02
CA VAL A 6 -15.14 -1.42 -14.29
C VAL A 6 -15.53 -0.30 -15.26
N GLU A 7 -16.71 -0.37 -15.83
CA GLU A 7 -17.22 0.66 -16.74
C GLU A 7 -17.42 2.02 -16.05
N GLU A 8 -17.71 2.05 -14.75
CA GLU A 8 -17.90 3.29 -13.99
C GLU A 8 -17.13 3.24 -12.67
N ARG A 9 -16.31 4.27 -12.41
CA ARG A 9 -15.54 4.41 -11.16
C ARG A 9 -16.06 5.59 -10.36
N LEU A 10 -16.35 5.34 -9.09
CA LEU A 10 -16.59 6.40 -8.13
C LEU A 10 -15.27 6.90 -7.56
N HIS A 11 -15.05 8.20 -7.58
CA HIS A 11 -13.79 8.80 -7.15
C HIS A 11 -14.00 9.77 -6.00
N PHE A 12 -13.34 9.51 -4.87
CA PHE A 12 -13.30 10.41 -3.73
C PHE A 12 -12.40 11.62 -3.97
N PHE A 13 -11.33 11.45 -4.73
CA PHE A 13 -10.34 12.50 -4.95
C PHE A 13 -10.20 12.86 -6.43
N SER A 14 -9.83 14.13 -6.67
CA SER A 14 -9.39 14.56 -7.99
C SER A 14 -8.11 13.82 -8.41
N LEU A 15 -7.80 13.78 -9.70
CA LEU A 15 -6.58 13.18 -10.23
C LEU A 15 -5.31 13.71 -9.54
N LYS A 16 -5.26 15.01 -9.23
CA LYS A 16 -4.12 15.65 -8.57
C LYS A 16 -3.84 15.09 -7.17
N ASN A 17 -4.86 14.73 -6.41
CA ASN A 17 -4.70 14.24 -5.05
C ASN A 17 -4.40 12.75 -4.97
N ARG A 18 -4.53 11.99 -6.08
CA ARG A 18 -4.28 10.55 -6.10
C ARG A 18 -2.80 10.18 -6.03
N HIS A 19 -1.91 11.13 -6.27
CA HIS A 19 -0.46 10.91 -6.22
C HIS A 19 0.16 11.20 -4.85
N LEU A 20 -0.63 11.75 -3.92
CA LEU A 20 -0.16 11.98 -2.55
C LEU A 20 -0.24 10.70 -1.73
N PRO A 21 0.74 10.44 -0.86
CA PRO A 21 0.62 9.42 0.17
C PRO A 21 -0.60 9.69 1.06
N VAL A 22 -1.20 8.62 1.58
CA VAL A 22 -2.36 8.70 2.48
C VAL A 22 -2.08 9.63 3.66
N TRP A 23 -0.89 9.52 4.25
CA TRP A 23 -0.45 10.34 5.37
C TRP A 23 -0.40 11.85 5.09
N CYS A 24 -0.21 12.25 3.83
CA CYS A 24 -0.15 13.65 3.41
C CYS A 24 -1.43 14.18 2.77
N THR A 25 -2.43 13.31 2.63
CA THR A 25 -3.71 13.69 2.03
C THR A 25 -4.60 14.34 3.07
N GLU A 26 -5.22 15.47 2.68
CA GLU A 26 -6.18 16.16 3.54
C GLU A 26 -7.46 15.34 3.71
N ALA A 27 -8.06 15.42 4.88
CA ALA A 27 -9.36 14.80 5.14
C ALA A 27 -10.43 15.29 4.16
N TYR A 28 -11.19 14.36 3.58
CA TYR A 28 -12.34 14.73 2.75
C TYR A 28 -13.46 15.33 3.62
N LYS A 29 -14.25 16.19 3.02
CA LYS A 29 -15.35 16.90 3.66
C LYS A 29 -16.69 16.43 3.08
N ILE A 30 -17.79 16.89 3.68
CA ILE A 30 -19.15 16.53 3.28
C ILE A 30 -19.45 16.80 1.80
N ASN A 31 -18.83 17.82 1.19
CA ASN A 31 -18.99 18.11 -0.23
C ASN A 31 -18.48 16.97 -1.15
N VAL A 32 -17.46 16.22 -0.71
CA VAL A 32 -16.99 15.04 -1.44
C VAL A 32 -18.06 13.95 -1.41
N ILE A 33 -18.68 13.71 -0.26
CA ILE A 33 -19.80 12.78 -0.12
C ILE A 33 -20.98 13.17 -1.02
N GLN A 34 -21.35 14.44 -1.02
CA GLN A 34 -22.41 14.96 -1.87
C GLN A 34 -22.11 14.73 -3.38
N ASN A 35 -20.85 14.93 -3.77
CA ASN A 35 -20.43 14.67 -5.15
C ASN A 35 -20.51 13.17 -5.51
N ILE A 36 -20.11 12.28 -4.60
CA ILE A 36 -20.23 10.84 -4.82
C ILE A 36 -21.69 10.42 -4.93
N THR A 37 -22.55 10.93 -4.05
CA THR A 37 -24.01 10.69 -4.13
C THR A 37 -24.56 11.12 -5.48
N LYS A 38 -24.12 12.26 -6.00
CA LYS A 38 -24.49 12.72 -7.35
C LYS A 38 -24.00 11.76 -8.44
N GLN A 39 -22.75 11.29 -8.35
CA GLN A 39 -22.18 10.31 -9.30
C GLN A 39 -23.00 9.01 -9.28
N ILE A 40 -23.36 8.48 -8.10
CA ILE A 40 -24.19 7.27 -7.96
C ILE A 40 -25.55 7.48 -8.67
N ASN A 41 -26.19 8.62 -8.44
CA ASN A 41 -27.49 8.91 -9.05
C ASN A 41 -27.42 8.98 -10.58
N GLN A 42 -26.32 9.50 -11.12
CA GLN A 42 -26.09 9.66 -12.56
C GLN A 42 -25.57 8.40 -13.24
N SER A 43 -25.08 7.41 -12.46
CA SER A 43 -24.55 6.16 -13.00
C SER A 43 -25.63 5.31 -13.67
N LYS A 44 -25.21 4.42 -14.57
CA LYS A 44 -26.11 3.52 -15.31
C LYS A 44 -26.46 2.23 -14.57
N ILE A 45 -26.03 2.09 -13.32
CA ILE A 45 -26.36 0.92 -12.48
C ILE A 45 -27.84 0.86 -12.11
N THR A 46 -28.31 -0.29 -11.68
CA THR A 46 -29.71 -0.52 -11.31
C THR A 46 -30.13 0.31 -10.08
N SER A 47 -31.43 0.55 -9.93
CA SER A 47 -31.96 1.28 -8.76
C SER A 47 -31.60 0.60 -7.43
N THR A 48 -31.61 -0.72 -7.40
CA THR A 48 -31.20 -1.49 -6.21
C THR A 48 -29.74 -1.25 -5.88
N GLN A 49 -28.84 -1.30 -6.87
CA GLN A 49 -27.42 -1.02 -6.69
C GLN A 49 -27.16 0.40 -6.21
N LYS A 50 -27.93 1.40 -6.73
CA LYS A 50 -27.84 2.79 -6.26
C LYS A 50 -28.18 2.91 -4.78
N ILE A 51 -29.26 2.27 -4.34
CA ILE A 51 -29.68 2.28 -2.93
C ILE A 51 -28.61 1.64 -2.04
N LEU A 52 -28.07 0.49 -2.43
CA LEU A 52 -27.02 -0.20 -1.67
C LEU A 52 -25.74 0.66 -1.56
N LEU A 53 -25.29 1.26 -2.66
CA LEU A 53 -24.12 2.16 -2.65
C LEU A 53 -24.36 3.41 -1.81
N GLN A 54 -25.54 4.03 -1.90
CA GLN A 54 -25.88 5.17 -1.06
C GLN A 54 -25.87 4.82 0.42
N ASN A 55 -26.42 3.66 0.79
CA ASN A 55 -26.39 3.17 2.16
C ASN A 55 -24.95 2.94 2.64
N LEU A 56 -24.11 2.33 1.82
CA LEU A 56 -22.68 2.16 2.12
C LEU A 56 -21.99 3.50 2.33
N VAL A 57 -22.18 4.44 1.41
CA VAL A 57 -21.60 5.79 1.52
C VAL A 57 -22.04 6.48 2.79
N ASN A 58 -23.33 6.43 3.12
CA ASN A 58 -23.89 7.09 4.30
C ASN A 58 -23.40 6.44 5.62
N ASN A 59 -23.36 5.11 5.68
CA ASN A 59 -23.02 4.41 6.91
C ASN A 59 -21.51 4.37 7.18
N VAL A 60 -20.69 4.34 6.14
CA VAL A 60 -19.23 4.21 6.27
C VAL A 60 -18.55 5.55 6.07
N TYR A 61 -18.68 6.14 4.89
CA TYR A 61 -17.89 7.31 4.49
C TYR A 61 -18.45 8.64 5.00
N ALA A 62 -19.78 8.75 5.14
CA ALA A 62 -20.43 9.90 5.76
C ALA A 62 -20.60 9.76 7.28
N ASN A 63 -20.00 8.73 7.88
CA ASN A 63 -20.01 8.54 9.32
C ASN A 63 -19.45 9.77 10.04
N ALA A 64 -20.12 10.20 11.10
CA ALA A 64 -19.72 11.42 11.83
C ALA A 64 -18.28 11.36 12.35
N LYS A 65 -17.81 10.21 12.83
CA LYS A 65 -16.41 10.04 13.26
C LYS A 65 -15.43 10.25 12.11
N ALA A 66 -15.73 9.70 10.92
CA ALA A 66 -14.90 9.87 9.74
C ALA A 66 -14.88 11.34 9.28
N LEU A 67 -16.04 12.01 9.19
CA LEU A 67 -16.11 13.42 8.77
C LEU A 67 -15.44 14.39 9.72
N ASN A 68 -15.36 14.06 11.00
CA ASN A 68 -14.70 14.87 12.04
C ASN A 68 -13.22 14.53 12.23
N ALA A 69 -12.70 13.53 11.53
CA ALA A 69 -11.28 13.18 11.59
C ALA A 69 -10.38 14.32 11.06
N LYS A 70 -9.20 14.45 11.66
CA LYS A 70 -8.28 15.55 11.35
C LYS A 70 -7.49 15.34 10.06
N SER A 71 -7.25 14.09 9.70
CA SER A 71 -6.46 13.69 8.52
C SER A 71 -7.20 12.62 7.70
N TYR A 72 -6.79 12.45 6.46
CA TYR A 72 -7.31 11.35 5.64
C TYR A 72 -6.86 9.98 6.17
N ALA A 73 -5.67 9.88 6.75
CA ALA A 73 -5.21 8.67 7.40
C ALA A 73 -6.16 8.23 8.52
N ASP A 74 -6.58 9.17 9.39
CA ASP A 74 -7.58 8.89 10.43
C ASP A 74 -8.94 8.49 9.82
N GLN A 75 -9.35 9.15 8.74
CA GLN A 75 -10.59 8.79 8.04
C GLN A 75 -10.54 7.37 7.49
N ILE A 76 -9.42 6.98 6.84
CA ILE A 76 -9.22 5.63 6.31
C ILE A 76 -9.23 4.59 7.44
N ALA A 77 -8.58 4.88 8.56
CA ALA A 77 -8.62 3.99 9.73
C ALA A 77 -10.06 3.71 10.17
N ILE A 78 -10.86 4.77 10.31
CA ILE A 78 -12.28 4.64 10.70
C ILE A 78 -13.10 3.92 9.65
N THR A 79 -12.98 4.31 8.38
CA THR A 79 -13.79 3.72 7.30
C THR A 79 -13.42 2.27 7.02
N ASN A 80 -12.12 1.92 7.04
CA ASN A 80 -11.69 0.53 6.89
C ASN A 80 -12.15 -0.33 8.06
N TYR A 81 -12.14 0.19 9.29
CA TYR A 81 -12.69 -0.52 10.44
C TYR A 81 -14.20 -0.78 10.28
N LEU A 82 -14.97 0.22 9.83
CA LEU A 82 -16.39 0.06 9.57
C LEU A 82 -16.67 -0.92 8.43
N LEU A 83 -15.84 -0.91 7.37
CA LEU A 83 -15.93 -1.91 6.29
C LEU A 83 -15.60 -3.31 6.81
N TRP A 84 -14.54 -3.44 7.62
CA TRP A 84 -14.13 -4.71 8.22
C TRP A 84 -15.23 -5.33 9.06
N GLN A 85 -15.93 -4.53 9.87
CA GLN A 85 -17.04 -5.00 10.69
C GLN A 85 -18.23 -5.53 9.84
N ASN A 86 -18.34 -5.11 8.59
CA ASN A 86 -19.37 -5.58 7.65
C ASN A 86 -18.92 -6.82 6.85
N LEU A 87 -17.70 -7.30 7.02
CA LEU A 87 -17.25 -8.54 6.41
C LEU A 87 -17.63 -9.74 7.26
N PRO A 88 -18.01 -10.87 6.64
CA PRO A 88 -18.38 -12.09 7.36
C PRO A 88 -17.20 -12.58 8.22
N ASN A 89 -17.51 -13.05 9.42
CA ASN A 89 -16.55 -13.60 10.38
C ASN A 89 -15.39 -12.64 10.78
N CYS A 90 -15.50 -11.36 10.48
CA CYS A 90 -14.49 -10.36 10.81
C CYS A 90 -14.89 -9.45 11.98
N ALA A 91 -16.17 -9.41 12.35
CA ALA A 91 -16.71 -8.51 13.38
C ALA A 91 -16.06 -8.72 14.76
N ASP A 92 -15.72 -9.97 15.09
CA ASP A 92 -15.11 -10.34 16.38
C ASP A 92 -13.58 -10.16 16.41
N ASN A 93 -12.97 -9.88 15.26
CA ASN A 93 -11.53 -9.69 15.15
C ASN A 93 -11.20 -8.20 15.10
N ALA A 94 -10.37 -7.72 16.03
CA ALA A 94 -9.90 -6.35 16.00
C ALA A 94 -8.97 -6.13 14.80
N MET A 95 -9.30 -5.13 13.98
CA MET A 95 -8.39 -4.61 12.97
C MET A 95 -7.77 -3.33 13.47
N VAL A 96 -6.45 -3.24 13.46
CA VAL A 96 -5.70 -2.02 13.74
C VAL A 96 -5.10 -1.52 12.43
N TYR A 97 -5.51 -0.33 12.02
CA TYR A 97 -4.94 0.34 10.86
C TYR A 97 -3.85 1.30 11.30
N LEU A 98 -2.65 1.13 10.75
CA LEU A 98 -1.47 1.94 11.07
C LEU A 98 -0.86 2.48 9.78
N GLU A 99 -0.51 3.76 9.78
CA GLU A 99 0.22 4.38 8.68
C GLU A 99 1.71 4.08 8.81
N MET A 100 2.25 3.31 7.88
CA MET A 100 3.63 2.86 7.89
C MET A 100 4.62 4.03 7.85
N GLU A 101 4.38 5.02 7.01
CA GLU A 101 5.22 6.20 6.87
C GLU A 101 5.23 7.06 8.14
N GLN A 102 4.08 7.15 8.82
CA GLN A 102 3.98 7.85 10.09
C GLN A 102 4.80 7.14 11.17
N ILE A 103 4.64 5.83 11.30
CA ILE A 103 5.39 5.03 12.28
C ILE A 103 6.89 5.14 12.03
N ALA A 104 7.34 4.94 10.79
CA ALA A 104 8.75 5.06 10.44
C ALA A 104 9.29 6.47 10.74
N SER A 105 8.53 7.51 10.41
CA SER A 105 8.87 8.91 10.71
C SER A 105 9.01 9.17 12.21
N GLU A 106 8.08 8.67 13.03
CA GLU A 106 8.14 8.82 14.49
C GLU A 106 9.31 8.05 15.10
N LEU A 107 9.59 6.83 14.59
CA LEU A 107 10.73 6.02 15.04
C LEU A 107 12.07 6.70 14.70
N ILE A 108 12.21 7.25 13.49
CA ILE A 108 13.38 8.04 13.11
C ILE A 108 13.58 9.18 14.12
N GLN A 109 12.54 9.98 14.35
CA GLN A 109 12.62 11.17 15.22
C GLN A 109 12.94 10.82 16.69
N LYS A 110 12.36 9.76 17.22
CA LYS A 110 12.52 9.38 18.63
C LYS A 110 13.83 8.63 18.91
N PHE A 111 14.30 7.81 17.95
CA PHE A 111 15.33 6.82 18.26
C PHE A 111 16.54 6.86 17.33
N HIS A 112 16.44 7.43 16.13
CA HIS A 112 17.50 7.31 15.11
C HIS A 112 18.15 8.63 14.70
N LEU A 113 17.68 9.79 15.17
CA LEU A 113 18.30 11.06 14.81
C LEU A 113 19.66 11.28 15.48
N HIS A 114 19.81 10.85 16.74
CA HIS A 114 20.97 11.19 17.57
C HIS A 114 21.66 9.99 18.20
N LYS A 115 21.21 8.78 17.90
CA LYS A 115 21.83 7.53 18.38
C LYS A 115 22.54 6.85 17.24
N PRO A 116 23.74 6.28 17.45
CA PRO A 116 24.52 5.63 16.38
C PRO A 116 23.94 4.25 16.03
N THR A 117 22.69 4.24 15.58
CA THR A 117 22.02 3.04 15.06
C THR A 117 22.37 2.86 13.59
N ILE A 118 22.21 1.65 13.05
CA ILE A 118 22.35 1.41 11.62
C ILE A 118 21.47 2.35 10.79
N ILE A 119 20.21 2.58 11.22
CA ILE A 119 19.31 3.51 10.54
C ILE A 119 19.88 4.93 10.53
N ASN A 120 20.44 5.39 11.66
CA ASN A 120 21.11 6.68 11.72
C ASN A 120 22.28 6.76 10.73
N GLN A 121 23.12 5.72 10.68
CA GLN A 121 24.25 5.67 9.77
C GLN A 121 23.82 5.65 8.30
N LEU A 122 22.80 4.87 7.94
CA LEU A 122 22.26 4.85 6.57
C LEU A 122 21.72 6.22 6.13
N ILE A 123 21.17 7.00 7.04
CA ILE A 123 20.59 8.31 6.71
C ILE A 123 21.66 9.41 6.73
N PHE A 124 22.57 9.44 7.72
CA PHE A 124 23.37 10.62 8.03
C PHE A 124 24.88 10.45 7.79
N SER A 125 25.40 9.23 7.61
CA SER A 125 26.81 9.05 7.32
C SER A 125 27.06 8.83 5.82
N GLU A 126 28.15 9.38 5.29
CA GLU A 126 28.54 9.20 3.89
C GLU A 126 28.74 7.72 3.54
N VAL A 127 29.35 6.94 4.45
CA VAL A 127 29.56 5.50 4.28
C VAL A 127 28.20 4.78 4.21
N GLY A 128 27.29 5.07 5.15
CA GLY A 128 25.95 4.45 5.17
C GLY A 128 25.13 4.82 3.94
N GLN A 129 25.16 6.07 3.51
CA GLN A 129 24.48 6.52 2.30
C GLN A 129 25.00 5.81 1.04
N LYS A 130 26.33 5.64 0.95
CA LYS A 130 26.95 4.89 -0.14
C LYS A 130 26.51 3.43 -0.13
N LEU A 131 26.56 2.78 1.03
CA LEU A 131 26.11 1.39 1.18
C LEU A 131 24.61 1.23 0.84
N TYR A 132 23.77 2.18 1.27
CA TYR A 132 22.37 2.18 0.89
C TYR A 132 22.18 2.32 -0.63
N ALA A 133 22.95 3.23 -1.25
CA ALA A 133 22.91 3.42 -2.69
C ALA A 133 23.31 2.15 -3.46
N GLU A 134 24.37 1.48 -3.03
CA GLU A 134 24.89 0.27 -3.69
C GLU A 134 23.98 -0.95 -3.51
N ASN A 135 23.43 -1.15 -2.32
CA ASN A 135 22.68 -2.36 -1.99
C ASN A 135 21.19 -2.27 -2.33
N TYR A 136 20.56 -1.09 -2.27
CA TYR A 136 19.12 -0.92 -2.53
C TYR A 136 18.80 -0.53 -3.97
N HIS A 137 19.78 -0.11 -4.75
CA HIS A 137 19.58 0.24 -6.16
C HIS A 137 19.00 -0.94 -6.95
N GLY A 138 17.95 -0.67 -7.72
CA GLY A 138 17.31 -1.67 -8.58
C GLY A 138 16.31 -2.59 -7.87
N ILE A 139 16.20 -2.53 -6.54
CA ILE A 139 15.19 -3.30 -5.82
C ILE A 139 13.82 -2.63 -6.04
N SER A 140 12.82 -3.43 -6.39
CA SER A 140 11.43 -2.96 -6.50
C SER A 140 10.97 -2.33 -5.19
N GLY A 141 10.34 -1.15 -5.27
CA GLY A 141 9.94 -0.38 -4.08
C GLY A 141 11.04 0.46 -3.41
N ALA A 142 12.29 0.36 -3.90
CA ALA A 142 13.36 1.27 -3.53
C ALA A 142 13.56 2.33 -4.62
N PHE A 143 14.70 2.37 -5.29
CA PHE A 143 14.97 3.37 -6.32
C PHE A 143 15.87 2.80 -7.43
N THR A 144 15.83 3.47 -8.61
CA THR A 144 16.77 3.29 -9.71
C THR A 144 17.21 4.66 -10.21
N ASN A 145 18.37 4.72 -10.85
CA ASN A 145 18.90 5.96 -11.42
C ASN A 145 18.65 6.04 -12.93
N ASP A 146 18.62 4.91 -13.62
CA ASP A 146 18.48 4.85 -15.07
C ASP A 146 17.62 3.64 -15.50
N PRO A 147 16.39 3.82 -15.96
CA PRO A 147 15.62 5.07 -15.86
C PRO A 147 15.32 5.45 -14.41
N PRO A 148 15.20 6.73 -14.09
CA PRO A 148 14.92 7.17 -12.72
C PRO A 148 13.56 6.65 -12.25
N HIS A 149 13.56 5.92 -11.15
CA HIS A 149 12.35 5.42 -10.51
C HIS A 149 12.53 5.36 -9.00
N GLY A 150 11.43 5.60 -8.25
CA GLY A 150 11.52 5.62 -6.79
C GLY A 150 12.18 6.87 -6.24
N SER A 151 12.63 6.83 -4.99
CA SER A 151 13.27 7.94 -4.31
C SER A 151 14.32 7.44 -3.33
N PHE A 152 15.43 8.14 -3.20
CA PHE A 152 16.48 7.81 -2.26
C PHE A 152 16.06 8.21 -0.84
N LEU A 153 15.98 7.26 0.08
CA LEU A 153 15.59 7.38 1.50
C LEU A 153 14.23 8.05 1.75
N PHE A 154 13.98 9.22 1.17
CA PHE A 154 12.79 10.02 1.42
C PHE A 154 12.13 10.50 0.13
N TRP A 155 10.83 10.68 0.17
CA TRP A 155 10.08 11.49 -0.77
C TRP A 155 9.95 12.90 -0.21
N ALA A 156 10.00 13.93 -1.05
CA ALA A 156 9.61 15.28 -0.67
C ALA A 156 8.16 15.56 -1.08
N ILE A 157 7.48 16.38 -0.30
CA ILE A 157 6.15 16.91 -0.63
C ILE A 157 6.28 18.43 -0.80
N GLN A 158 6.02 18.90 -2.00
CA GLN A 158 6.04 20.31 -2.33
C GLN A 158 4.84 20.65 -3.22
N ASN A 159 4.12 21.72 -2.92
CA ASN A 159 2.94 22.15 -3.68
C ASN A 159 1.90 21.04 -3.91
N LYS A 160 1.68 20.18 -2.91
CA LYS A 160 0.79 19.01 -3.00
C LYS A 160 1.24 17.98 -4.05
N MET A 161 2.51 17.96 -4.40
CA MET A 161 3.11 16.95 -5.28
C MET A 161 4.16 16.16 -4.52
N ARG A 162 4.26 14.87 -4.81
CA ARG A 162 5.31 13.99 -4.33
C ARG A 162 6.48 14.05 -5.29
N LEU A 163 7.64 14.43 -4.78
CA LEU A 163 8.88 14.57 -5.55
C LEU A 163 9.83 13.42 -5.22
N ALA A 164 10.37 12.79 -6.26
CA ALA A 164 11.46 11.83 -6.12
C ALA A 164 12.76 12.58 -5.81
N LEU A 165 13.56 12.04 -4.89
CA LEU A 165 14.83 12.61 -4.49
C LEU A 165 15.96 11.67 -4.87
N ILE A 166 17.07 12.24 -5.33
CA ILE A 166 18.35 11.57 -5.53
C ILE A 166 19.40 12.13 -4.57
N LEU A 167 20.39 11.33 -4.21
CA LEU A 167 21.55 11.79 -3.44
C LEU A 167 22.58 12.39 -4.38
N LYS A 168 22.95 13.67 -4.15
CA LYS A 168 23.96 14.38 -4.93
C LYS A 168 24.77 15.31 -4.01
N ASP A 169 26.07 15.10 -3.93
CA ASP A 169 26.99 15.90 -3.13
C ASP A 169 26.55 16.06 -1.65
N GLY A 170 26.04 14.99 -1.04
CA GLY A 170 25.56 14.98 0.36
C GLY A 170 24.19 15.63 0.57
N TYR A 171 23.49 16.00 -0.50
CA TYR A 171 22.14 16.56 -0.47
C TYR A 171 21.14 15.62 -1.14
N LEU A 172 19.92 15.63 -0.63
CA LEU A 172 18.78 15.10 -1.38
C LEU A 172 18.24 16.19 -2.30
N VAL A 173 18.14 15.89 -3.58
CA VAL A 173 17.74 16.86 -4.59
C VAL A 173 16.67 16.31 -5.52
N ASN A 174 15.80 17.21 -6.01
CA ASN A 174 14.98 17.00 -7.20
C ASN A 174 15.34 18.12 -8.19
N GLU A 175 15.99 17.76 -9.28
CA GLU A 175 16.53 18.76 -10.24
C GLU A 175 15.41 19.47 -11.02
N GLU A 176 14.30 18.80 -11.29
CA GLU A 176 13.16 19.38 -12.04
C GLU A 176 12.51 20.55 -11.30
N THR A 177 12.44 20.46 -9.97
CA THR A 177 11.79 21.47 -9.13
C THR A 177 12.78 22.35 -8.38
N ASN A 178 14.10 22.15 -8.57
CA ASN A 178 15.17 22.77 -7.80
C ASN A 178 15.03 22.55 -6.27
N TYR A 179 14.36 21.47 -5.88
CA TYR A 179 14.29 21.12 -4.46
C TYR A 179 15.64 20.57 -3.99
N LYS A 180 16.11 21.10 -2.85
CA LYS A 180 17.38 20.66 -2.26
C LYS A 180 17.30 20.69 -0.75
N ILE A 181 17.74 19.62 -0.09
CA ILE A 181 17.77 19.49 1.36
C ILE A 181 19.05 18.81 1.82
N ASN A 182 19.66 19.33 2.88
CA ASN A 182 20.77 18.67 3.56
C ASN A 182 20.26 17.56 4.47
N LEU A 183 20.96 16.44 4.52
CA LEU A 183 20.71 15.34 5.45
C LEU A 183 21.30 15.65 6.84
N ASP A 184 20.94 16.79 7.41
CA ASP A 184 21.20 17.17 8.79
C ASP A 184 20.08 16.63 9.70
N PRO A 185 20.38 16.03 10.89
CA PRO A 185 19.37 15.47 11.77
C PRO A 185 18.26 16.45 12.18
N LYS A 186 18.62 17.72 12.43
CA LYS A 186 17.63 18.74 12.81
C LYS A 186 16.73 19.09 11.64
N ILE A 187 17.31 19.28 10.45
CA ILE A 187 16.55 19.60 9.23
C ILE A 187 15.61 18.44 8.88
N VAL A 188 16.11 17.20 8.90
CA VAL A 188 15.30 16.02 8.63
C VAL A 188 14.15 15.89 9.66
N SER A 189 14.44 16.11 10.96
CA SER A 189 13.42 16.11 11.99
C SER A 189 12.31 17.12 11.73
N ASP A 190 12.66 18.35 11.41
CA ASP A 190 11.67 19.42 11.18
C ASP A 190 10.83 19.12 9.93
N LYS A 191 11.46 18.60 8.88
CA LYS A 191 10.75 18.21 7.64
C LYS A 191 9.86 16.97 7.80
N LEU A 192 10.23 16.00 8.63
CA LEU A 192 9.38 14.87 8.99
C LEU A 192 8.16 15.34 9.81
N LYS A 193 8.35 16.25 10.78
CA LYS A 193 7.24 16.83 11.58
C LYS A 193 6.26 17.60 10.71
N SER A 194 6.76 18.39 9.77
CA SER A 194 5.90 19.15 8.84
C SER A 194 5.30 18.28 7.72
N ARG A 195 5.68 17.00 7.62
CA ARG A 195 5.32 16.07 6.54
C ARG A 195 5.79 16.54 5.16
N GLU A 196 6.80 17.38 5.11
CA GLU A 196 7.47 17.75 3.88
C GLU A 196 8.46 16.68 3.39
N LEU A 197 8.97 15.84 4.31
CA LEU A 197 9.67 14.60 4.01
C LEU A 197 8.88 13.40 4.50
N ILE A 198 8.91 12.33 3.72
CA ILE A 198 8.24 11.07 4.02
C ILE A 198 9.24 9.94 3.76
N PRO A 199 9.43 9.00 4.71
CA PRO A 199 10.26 7.83 4.47
C PRO A 199 9.75 7.03 3.26
N THR A 200 10.66 6.55 2.40
CA THR A 200 10.30 5.62 1.33
C THR A 200 9.82 4.29 1.89
N THR A 201 9.17 3.49 1.07
CA THR A 201 8.79 2.10 1.43
C THR A 201 10.01 1.30 1.86
N ALA A 202 11.13 1.43 1.15
CA ALA A 202 12.37 0.72 1.48
C ALA A 202 12.93 1.14 2.85
N LEU A 203 12.98 2.44 3.15
CA LEU A 203 13.43 2.93 4.45
C LEU A 203 12.44 2.54 5.56
N SER A 204 11.15 2.64 5.32
CA SER A 204 10.11 2.26 6.30
C SER A 204 10.19 0.78 6.66
N LEU A 205 10.32 -0.10 5.67
CA LEU A 205 10.47 -1.54 5.89
C LEU A 205 11.81 -1.88 6.55
N SER A 206 12.88 -1.17 6.21
CA SER A 206 14.19 -1.32 6.89
C SER A 206 14.09 -1.03 8.37
N ILE A 207 13.32 -0.02 8.75
CA ILE A 207 13.08 0.33 10.15
C ILE A 207 12.16 -0.69 10.80
N ILE A 208 10.95 -0.86 10.27
CA ILE A 208 9.88 -1.61 10.94
C ILE A 208 10.18 -3.11 10.94
N SER A 209 10.56 -3.68 9.79
CA SER A 209 10.79 -5.11 9.67
C SER A 209 12.19 -5.54 10.10
N PHE A 210 13.23 -4.83 9.63
CA PHE A 210 14.59 -5.34 9.82
C PHE A 210 15.23 -4.85 11.11
N TYR A 211 15.00 -3.59 11.49
CA TYR A 211 15.53 -3.07 12.74
C TYR A 211 14.67 -3.48 13.96
N TYR A 212 13.34 -3.37 13.86
CA TYR A 212 12.43 -3.70 14.97
C TYR A 212 11.84 -5.12 14.91
N GLY A 213 12.07 -5.88 13.85
CA GLY A 213 11.71 -7.29 13.76
C GLY A 213 10.22 -7.56 13.53
N LEU A 214 9.43 -6.57 13.05
CA LEU A 214 8.04 -6.80 12.73
C LEU A 214 7.92 -7.68 11.48
N THR A 215 7.23 -8.80 11.59
CA THR A 215 6.92 -9.63 10.42
C THR A 215 5.91 -8.93 9.53
N CYS A 216 6.30 -8.66 8.29
CA CYS A 216 5.43 -8.07 7.28
C CYS A 216 4.94 -9.16 6.33
N GLY A 217 3.62 -9.26 6.18
CA GLY A 217 2.99 -10.06 5.14
C GLY A 217 2.51 -9.20 3.99
N GLY A 218 2.47 -9.75 2.78
CA GLY A 218 2.00 -9.01 1.61
C GLY A 218 1.70 -9.88 0.41
N GLY A 219 1.44 -9.25 -0.71
CA GLY A 219 1.22 -9.91 -1.99
C GLY A 219 2.51 -10.46 -2.61
N PHE A 220 2.40 -11.07 -3.79
CA PHE A 220 3.52 -11.69 -4.50
C PHE A 220 4.74 -10.77 -4.67
N SER A 221 4.50 -9.56 -5.16
CA SER A 221 5.59 -8.61 -5.38
C SER A 221 6.29 -8.23 -4.07
N GLN A 222 5.55 -8.14 -2.95
CA GLN A 222 6.14 -7.82 -1.66
C GLN A 222 7.05 -8.93 -1.13
N VAL A 223 6.66 -10.18 -1.31
CA VAL A 223 7.51 -11.33 -0.93
C VAL A 223 8.87 -11.26 -1.62
N ASP A 224 8.90 -10.90 -2.88
CA ASP A 224 10.12 -10.76 -3.67
C ASP A 224 10.96 -9.57 -3.20
N TYR A 225 10.41 -8.36 -3.27
CA TYR A 225 11.20 -7.16 -2.96
C TYR A 225 11.57 -7.05 -1.47
N LEU A 226 10.71 -7.55 -0.54
CA LEU A 226 11.03 -7.54 0.88
C LEU A 226 12.20 -8.47 1.20
N THR A 227 12.28 -9.61 0.52
CA THR A 227 13.42 -10.53 0.63
C THR A 227 14.71 -9.89 0.10
N SER A 228 14.64 -9.24 -1.06
CA SER A 228 15.75 -8.51 -1.64
C SER A 228 16.22 -7.36 -0.73
N MET A 229 15.29 -6.58 -0.16
CA MET A 229 15.59 -5.53 0.81
C MET A 229 16.22 -6.07 2.09
N LYS A 230 15.80 -7.26 2.56
CA LYS A 230 16.43 -7.93 3.71
C LYS A 230 17.90 -8.19 3.47
N TRP A 231 18.26 -8.73 2.30
CA TRP A 231 19.65 -8.98 1.94
C TRP A 231 20.44 -7.68 1.80
N ALA A 232 19.85 -6.64 1.19
CA ALA A 232 20.46 -5.32 1.11
C ALA A 232 20.77 -4.76 2.51
N TYR A 233 19.81 -4.85 3.43
CA TYR A 233 19.98 -4.39 4.80
C TYR A 233 21.04 -5.20 5.57
N LEU A 234 21.10 -6.51 5.40
CA LEU A 234 22.12 -7.38 5.98
C LEU A 234 23.54 -7.01 5.51
N ASN A 235 23.68 -6.74 4.21
CA ASN A 235 24.95 -6.29 3.66
C ASN A 235 25.38 -4.96 4.28
N CYS A 236 24.48 -3.98 4.34
CA CYS A 236 24.76 -2.70 5.01
C CYS A 236 25.13 -2.90 6.49
N ALA A 237 24.42 -3.76 7.23
CA ALA A 237 24.70 -4.02 8.64
C ALA A 237 26.06 -4.66 8.83
N SER A 238 26.43 -5.58 7.97
CA SER A 238 27.73 -6.28 8.00
C SER A 238 28.90 -5.30 7.76
N GLU A 239 28.79 -4.46 6.73
CA GLU A 239 29.80 -3.46 6.38
C GLU A 239 29.95 -2.34 7.44
N LEU A 240 28.86 -2.03 8.15
CA LEU A 240 28.86 -1.05 9.25
C LEU A 240 29.28 -1.68 10.61
N ASN A 241 29.74 -2.94 10.61
CA ASN A 241 30.16 -3.69 11.81
C ASN A 241 29.08 -3.79 12.90
N ASN A 242 27.83 -3.89 12.49
CA ASN A 242 26.69 -4.03 13.40
C ASN A 242 26.29 -5.51 13.53
N GLU A 243 27.10 -6.32 14.22
CA GLU A 243 26.91 -7.77 14.35
C GLU A 243 25.66 -8.14 15.18
N THR A 244 25.26 -7.29 16.12
CA THR A 244 24.17 -7.57 17.06
C THR A 244 22.81 -7.69 16.35
N ASP A 245 22.60 -6.90 15.30
CA ASP A 245 21.35 -6.88 14.55
C ASP A 245 21.28 -7.98 13.49
N ASN A 246 22.41 -8.54 13.08
CA ASN A 246 22.48 -9.57 12.03
C ASN A 246 21.64 -10.82 12.33
N LEU A 247 21.58 -11.26 13.59
CA LEU A 247 20.81 -12.43 13.97
C LEU A 247 19.30 -12.18 13.90
N LEU A 248 18.86 -11.02 14.38
CA LEU A 248 17.45 -10.61 14.32
C LEU A 248 16.99 -10.51 12.85
N ILE A 249 17.79 -9.85 12.03
CA ILE A 249 17.47 -9.67 10.60
C ILE A 249 17.45 -11.02 9.87
N LYS A 250 18.42 -11.89 10.11
CA LYS A 250 18.45 -13.23 9.51
C LYS A 250 17.19 -14.04 9.81
N ASN A 251 16.65 -13.89 11.01
CA ASN A 251 15.46 -14.60 11.47
C ASN A 251 14.14 -13.91 11.05
N THR A 252 14.18 -12.66 10.55
CA THR A 252 12.98 -11.97 10.09
C THR A 252 12.39 -12.68 8.87
N ILE A 253 11.13 -13.07 8.96
CA ILE A 253 10.39 -13.71 7.87
C ILE A 253 9.98 -12.65 6.86
N THR A 254 10.35 -12.83 5.59
CA THR A 254 10.05 -11.91 4.49
C THR A 254 9.17 -12.51 3.40
N ASN A 255 8.96 -13.83 3.46
CA ASN A 255 8.16 -14.58 2.48
C ASN A 255 6.76 -14.93 3.00
N TYR A 256 6.24 -14.16 3.95
CA TYR A 256 4.89 -14.35 4.46
C TYR A 256 3.87 -13.79 3.46
N LEU A 257 3.30 -14.69 2.67
CA LEU A 257 2.34 -14.34 1.63
C LEU A 257 0.96 -14.17 2.24
N VAL A 258 0.42 -12.96 2.14
CA VAL A 258 -0.97 -12.63 2.43
C VAL A 258 -1.65 -12.30 1.11
N ALA A 259 -2.10 -13.32 0.42
CA ALA A 259 -2.80 -13.16 -0.85
C ALA A 259 -4.00 -14.09 -0.91
N SER A 260 -5.08 -13.61 -1.50
CA SER A 260 -6.22 -14.45 -1.87
C SER A 260 -6.03 -14.90 -3.31
N PHE A 261 -6.07 -16.21 -3.52
CA PHE A 261 -6.06 -16.82 -4.84
C PHE A 261 -7.47 -17.16 -5.32
N ALA A 262 -8.46 -17.01 -4.47
CA ALA A 262 -9.86 -17.22 -4.84
C ALA A 262 -10.48 -15.89 -5.26
N PHE A 263 -10.99 -15.84 -6.47
CA PHE A 263 -11.77 -14.74 -6.97
C PHE A 263 -13.24 -15.06 -6.89
N LEU A 264 -13.99 -14.11 -6.34
CA LEU A 264 -15.43 -14.14 -6.35
C LEU A 264 -15.91 -13.43 -7.62
N TYR A 265 -16.82 -14.05 -8.34
CA TYR A 265 -17.47 -13.44 -9.50
C TYR A 265 -18.93 -13.15 -9.19
N LEU A 266 -19.35 -11.95 -9.54
CA LEU A 266 -20.74 -11.52 -9.51
C LEU A 266 -21.15 -11.15 -10.92
N ASN A 267 -22.14 -11.85 -11.49
CA ASN A 267 -22.61 -11.63 -12.86
C ASN A 267 -21.48 -11.62 -13.90
N ASN A 268 -20.57 -12.59 -13.85
CA ASN A 268 -19.38 -12.72 -14.70
C ASN A 268 -18.31 -11.61 -14.52
N ASN A 269 -18.45 -10.72 -13.55
CA ASN A 269 -17.45 -9.71 -13.21
C ASN A 269 -16.74 -10.09 -11.92
N LEU A 270 -15.46 -9.76 -11.84
CA LEU A 270 -14.69 -9.95 -10.62
C LEU A 270 -15.28 -9.07 -9.50
N ALA A 271 -15.75 -9.72 -8.44
CA ALA A 271 -16.29 -9.03 -7.28
C ALA A 271 -15.18 -8.49 -6.38
N SER A 272 -15.35 -7.28 -5.94
CA SER A 272 -14.54 -6.66 -4.89
C SER A 272 -15.09 -6.97 -3.49
N SER A 273 -14.33 -6.64 -2.44
CA SER A 273 -14.84 -6.70 -1.07
C SER A 273 -16.07 -5.79 -0.85
N ILE A 274 -16.18 -4.71 -1.63
CA ILE A 274 -17.37 -3.84 -1.58
C ILE A 274 -18.59 -4.55 -2.17
N ASP A 275 -18.45 -5.24 -3.29
CA ASP A 275 -19.53 -6.05 -3.84
C ASP A 275 -19.99 -7.10 -2.86
N TRP A 276 -19.05 -7.73 -2.17
CA TRP A 276 -19.34 -8.65 -1.09
C TRP A 276 -20.19 -8.01 0.01
N ILE A 277 -19.81 -6.83 0.50
CA ILE A 277 -20.55 -6.09 1.52
C ILE A 277 -21.96 -5.71 1.03
N LEU A 278 -22.08 -5.32 -0.25
CA LEU A 278 -23.32 -4.85 -0.83
C LEU A 278 -24.33 -5.98 -1.10
N TYR A 279 -23.85 -7.16 -1.47
CA TYR A 279 -24.69 -8.27 -1.92
C TYR A 279 -24.73 -9.44 -0.94
N GLN A 280 -24.34 -9.21 0.33
CA GLN A 280 -24.36 -10.23 1.36
C GLN A 280 -25.69 -10.98 1.42
N LYS A 281 -25.64 -12.27 1.07
CA LYS A 281 -26.64 -13.25 1.50
C LYS A 281 -25.90 -14.26 2.37
N LEU A 282 -26.39 -14.52 3.57
CA LEU A 282 -25.79 -15.50 4.50
C LEU A 282 -25.55 -16.86 3.85
N GLU A 283 -26.49 -17.30 3.01
CA GLU A 283 -26.41 -18.54 2.21
C GLU A 283 -25.21 -18.57 1.26
N ALA A 284 -24.81 -17.40 0.73
CA ALA A 284 -23.65 -17.30 -0.14
C ALA A 284 -22.31 -17.47 0.60
N ILE A 285 -22.25 -17.17 1.89
CA ILE A 285 -21.06 -17.34 2.72
C ILE A 285 -20.78 -18.81 2.99
N GLU A 286 -21.80 -19.56 3.35
CA GLU A 286 -21.69 -20.99 3.59
C GLU A 286 -21.31 -21.75 2.31
N LEU A 287 -21.93 -21.39 1.19
CA LEU A 287 -21.61 -21.94 -0.11
C LEU A 287 -20.16 -21.59 -0.53
N LEU A 288 -19.72 -20.35 -0.26
CA LEU A 288 -18.36 -19.90 -0.50
C LEU A 288 -17.35 -20.74 0.30
N GLN A 289 -17.59 -20.92 1.59
CA GLN A 289 -16.70 -21.73 2.45
C GLN A 289 -16.64 -23.18 2.02
N GLN A 290 -17.78 -23.77 1.65
CA GLN A 290 -17.82 -25.14 1.15
C GLN A 290 -17.05 -25.28 -0.17
N ASN A 291 -17.23 -24.36 -1.09
CA ASN A 291 -16.57 -24.39 -2.39
C ASN A 291 -15.05 -24.12 -2.25
N LEU A 292 -14.63 -23.18 -1.40
CA LEU A 292 -13.20 -22.90 -1.16
C LEU A 292 -12.44 -24.12 -0.65
N ASN A 293 -13.07 -24.94 0.18
CA ASN A 293 -12.46 -26.18 0.67
C ASN A 293 -12.31 -27.28 -0.39
N GLN A 294 -12.99 -27.15 -1.54
CA GLN A 294 -12.94 -28.11 -2.64
C GLN A 294 -11.99 -27.67 -3.76
N ILE A 295 -11.55 -26.42 -3.76
CA ILE A 295 -10.69 -25.85 -4.80
C ILE A 295 -9.25 -26.21 -4.51
N THR A 296 -8.57 -26.79 -5.49
CA THR A 296 -7.13 -26.96 -5.44
C THR A 296 -6.41 -25.64 -5.70
N LEU A 297 -5.18 -25.50 -5.19
CA LEU A 297 -4.34 -24.34 -5.44
C LEU A 297 -4.15 -24.09 -6.96
N ASN A 298 -3.99 -25.14 -7.74
CA ASN A 298 -3.87 -25.06 -9.20
C ASN A 298 -5.12 -24.45 -9.85
N GLN A 299 -6.32 -24.85 -9.42
CA GLN A 299 -7.57 -24.26 -9.90
C GLN A 299 -7.69 -22.78 -9.54
N ALA A 300 -7.29 -22.41 -8.32
CA ALA A 300 -7.27 -21.01 -7.89
C ALA A 300 -6.28 -20.19 -8.73
N PHE A 301 -5.09 -20.71 -9.03
CA PHE A 301 -4.10 -20.04 -9.87
C PHE A 301 -4.55 -19.84 -11.33
N GLN A 302 -5.33 -20.75 -11.89
CA GLN A 302 -5.81 -20.61 -13.27
C GLN A 302 -6.58 -19.30 -13.49
N THR A 303 -7.31 -18.83 -12.50
CA THR A 303 -8.03 -17.55 -12.57
C THR A 303 -7.12 -16.34 -12.62
N LEU A 304 -5.88 -16.46 -12.16
CA LEU A 304 -4.86 -15.41 -12.09
C LEU A 304 -3.97 -15.35 -13.32
N LEU A 305 -3.91 -16.42 -14.12
CA LEU A 305 -2.96 -16.51 -15.24
C LEU A 305 -3.05 -15.35 -16.23
N PRO A 306 -4.24 -14.86 -16.64
CA PRO A 306 -4.34 -13.71 -17.53
C PRO A 306 -3.75 -12.43 -16.93
N GLU A 307 -3.90 -12.21 -15.64
CA GLU A 307 -3.34 -11.04 -14.93
C GLU A 307 -1.82 -11.16 -14.78
N PHE A 308 -1.32 -12.34 -14.44
CA PHE A 308 0.13 -12.61 -14.41
C PHE A 308 0.77 -12.43 -15.77
N TYR A 309 0.13 -12.93 -16.82
CA TYR A 309 0.61 -12.72 -18.19
C TYR A 309 0.73 -11.23 -18.50
N HIS A 310 -0.31 -10.45 -18.20
CA HIS A 310 -0.30 -9.00 -18.40
C HIS A 310 0.79 -8.30 -17.58
N ILE A 311 0.97 -8.67 -16.32
CA ILE A 311 2.01 -8.11 -15.45
C ILE A 311 3.42 -8.38 -15.99
N ILE A 312 3.65 -9.60 -16.53
CA ILE A 312 4.97 -10.02 -17.00
C ILE A 312 5.29 -9.45 -18.38
N THR A 313 4.31 -9.43 -19.28
CA THR A 313 4.54 -9.08 -20.69
C THR A 313 4.13 -7.67 -21.08
N GLY A 314 3.30 -7.02 -20.26
CA GLY A 314 2.60 -5.78 -20.62
C GLY A 314 1.45 -5.97 -21.61
N GLU A 315 1.21 -7.19 -22.09
CA GLU A 315 0.20 -7.52 -23.08
C GLU A 315 -1.03 -8.16 -22.44
N PHE A 316 -2.21 -7.97 -23.03
CA PHE A 316 -3.41 -8.69 -22.61
C PHE A 316 -3.50 -10.03 -23.33
N VAL A 317 -3.92 -11.07 -22.59
CA VAL A 317 -4.23 -12.37 -23.19
C VAL A 317 -5.41 -12.22 -24.13
N ASP A 318 -5.26 -12.72 -25.38
CA ASP A 318 -6.38 -12.80 -26.31
C ASP A 318 -7.53 -13.60 -25.65
N PRO A 319 -8.75 -13.05 -25.58
CA PRO A 319 -9.90 -13.68 -24.91
C PRO A 319 -10.15 -15.14 -25.31
N LYS A 320 -9.78 -15.54 -26.52
CA LYS A 320 -9.92 -16.93 -27.00
C LYS A 320 -9.01 -17.94 -26.28
N TYR A 321 -7.91 -17.45 -25.65
CA TYR A 321 -6.99 -18.28 -24.87
C TYR A 321 -7.24 -18.18 -23.36
N ILE A 322 -8.14 -17.28 -22.93
CA ILE A 322 -8.58 -17.31 -21.54
C ILE A 322 -9.36 -18.62 -21.39
N PRO A 323 -8.84 -19.61 -20.64
CA PRO A 323 -9.58 -20.83 -20.40
C PRO A 323 -10.97 -20.44 -19.91
N ASN A 324 -12.01 -21.22 -20.29
CA ASN A 324 -13.32 -21.11 -19.66
C ASN A 324 -13.08 -21.30 -18.17
N ILE A 325 -12.79 -20.21 -17.48
CA ILE A 325 -12.55 -20.18 -16.06
C ILE A 325 -13.90 -20.58 -15.51
N ILE A 326 -14.00 -21.83 -15.10
CA ILE A 326 -15.19 -22.30 -14.41
C ILE A 326 -15.29 -21.35 -13.23
N PRO A 327 -16.34 -20.55 -13.15
CA PRO A 327 -16.48 -19.62 -12.05
C PRO A 327 -16.52 -20.45 -10.80
N ILE A 328 -15.46 -20.30 -10.01
CA ILE A 328 -15.30 -21.10 -8.80
C ILE A 328 -16.35 -20.69 -7.79
N LEU A 329 -16.89 -19.47 -7.93
CA LEU A 329 -17.91 -18.93 -7.04
C LEU A 329 -18.83 -17.97 -7.83
N TYR A 330 -20.02 -18.41 -8.15
CA TYR A 330 -21.10 -17.54 -8.56
C TYR A 330 -21.96 -17.17 -7.35
N LEU A 331 -22.12 -15.88 -7.13
CA LEU A 331 -23.27 -15.35 -6.41
C LEU A 331 -24.36 -15.10 -7.46
N THR A 332 -25.37 -15.95 -7.48
CA THR A 332 -26.57 -15.75 -8.29
C THR A 332 -27.54 -14.79 -7.63
#